data_88aab0058c790b809f4a28ad47958896
#
_entry.id   88aab0058c790b809f4a28ad47958896
#
_cell.length_a   1.000
_cell.length_b   1.000
_cell.length_c   1.000
_cell.angle_alpha   90.00
_cell.angle_beta   90.00
_cell.angle_gamma   90.00
#
_symmetry.space_group_name_H-M   'P 1'
#
loop_
_entity.id
_entity.type
_entity.pdbx_description
1 polymer ?
#
loop_
_entity_poly.entity_id
_entity_poly.type
_entity_poly.pdbx_seq_one_letter_code
_entity_poly.pdbx_strand_id
1 'polypeptide(L)'
;MMDSVKTPFPECIAALCSNIKLDPHFADFYSWSRANNVPVIVLSSGMTPIIRGLLVHLLGPEANDIEIISNDVEDRPGKKKEEEGGWQIKFHDDSHFGHDKSLAIRPYKNHFEEREREEKPTMLYAGDGVSDLSAAQETDLLFAKKGMGELQPM
;
A
#
# COMPACT_ATOMS: atom_id res chain seq x y z
N MET A 1 -1.52 14.54 -13.19
CA MET A 1 -1.19 13.36 -14.05
C MET A 1 -2.31 12.32 -14.08
N MET A 2 -2.83 11.86 -12.95
CA MET A 2 -3.95 10.88 -12.94
C MET A 2 -5.26 11.43 -13.52
N ASP A 3 -5.50 12.74 -13.45
CA ASP A 3 -6.69 13.38 -14.04
C ASP A 3 -6.80 13.27 -15.57
N SER A 4 -5.71 12.94 -16.26
CA SER A 4 -5.70 12.72 -17.70
C SER A 4 -6.20 11.33 -18.11
N VAL A 5 -6.29 10.38 -17.17
CA VAL A 5 -6.81 9.03 -17.44
C VAL A 5 -8.31 9.09 -17.61
N LYS A 6 -8.80 8.69 -18.79
CA LYS A 6 -10.22 8.67 -19.14
C LYS A 6 -10.83 7.27 -19.10
N THR A 7 -10.01 6.24 -19.14
CA THR A 7 -10.46 4.84 -19.08
C THR A 7 -11.35 4.60 -17.86
N PRO A 8 -12.49 3.92 -18.00
CA PRO A 8 -13.32 3.51 -16.87
C PRO A 8 -12.53 2.77 -15.79
N PHE A 9 -12.84 3.02 -14.53
CA PHE A 9 -12.02 2.50 -13.43
C PHE A 9 -11.92 0.96 -13.40
N PRO A 10 -12.99 0.18 -13.65
CA PRO A 10 -12.88 -1.27 -13.73
C PRO A 10 -11.93 -1.76 -14.83
N GLU A 11 -11.87 -1.06 -15.96
CA GLU A 11 -10.94 -1.40 -17.06
C GLU A 11 -9.49 -1.10 -16.68
N CYS A 12 -9.25 -0.06 -15.88
CA CYS A 12 -7.92 0.21 -15.31
C CYS A 12 -7.45 -0.96 -14.44
N ILE A 13 -8.31 -1.49 -13.56
CA ILE A 13 -7.98 -2.66 -12.74
C ILE A 13 -7.68 -3.87 -13.63
N ALA A 14 -8.53 -4.16 -14.61
CA ALA A 14 -8.34 -5.30 -15.51
C ALA A 14 -7.02 -5.19 -16.30
N ALA A 15 -6.69 -4.01 -16.81
CA ALA A 15 -5.44 -3.75 -17.51
C ALA A 15 -4.21 -3.98 -16.61
N LEU A 16 -4.27 -3.52 -15.35
CA LEU A 16 -3.19 -3.73 -14.39
C LEU A 16 -3.04 -5.20 -14.01
N CYS A 17 -4.13 -5.91 -13.74
CA CYS A 17 -4.10 -7.35 -13.45
C CYS A 17 -3.49 -8.17 -14.60
N SER A 18 -3.71 -7.75 -15.85
CA SER A 18 -3.17 -8.43 -17.02
C SER A 18 -1.67 -8.16 -17.27
N ASN A 19 -1.13 -7.07 -16.75
CA ASN A 19 0.23 -6.62 -17.08
C ASN A 19 1.20 -6.62 -15.91
N ILE A 20 0.72 -6.51 -14.66
CA ILE A 20 1.58 -6.48 -13.48
C ILE A 20 1.90 -7.90 -13.03
N LYS A 21 3.17 -8.11 -12.72
CA LYS A 21 3.67 -9.35 -12.11
C LYS A 21 4.04 -9.07 -10.67
N LEU A 22 3.73 -10.01 -9.80
CA LEU A 22 4.18 -9.99 -8.43
C LEU A 22 5.69 -10.24 -8.34
N ASP A 23 6.34 -9.65 -7.35
CA ASP A 23 7.69 -10.07 -6.98
C ASP A 23 7.68 -11.58 -6.68
N PRO A 24 8.59 -12.39 -7.27
CA PRO A 24 8.50 -13.84 -7.21
C PRO A 24 8.54 -14.42 -5.79
N HIS A 25 9.12 -13.68 -4.84
CA HIS A 25 9.26 -14.13 -3.45
C HIS A 25 8.14 -13.62 -2.52
N PHE A 26 7.29 -12.71 -2.99
CA PHE A 26 6.23 -12.17 -2.14
C PHE A 26 5.17 -13.20 -1.77
N ALA A 27 4.82 -14.11 -2.69
CA ALA A 27 3.87 -15.18 -2.41
C ALA A 27 4.37 -16.13 -1.31
N ASP A 28 5.67 -16.49 -1.36
CA ASP A 28 6.30 -17.33 -0.35
C ASP A 28 6.35 -16.61 1.00
N PHE A 29 6.74 -15.34 1.01
CA PHE A 29 6.73 -14.50 2.19
C PHE A 29 5.33 -14.41 2.81
N TYR A 30 4.30 -14.13 2.01
CA TYR A 30 2.93 -14.03 2.51
C TYR A 30 2.41 -15.35 3.07
N SER A 31 2.71 -16.47 2.41
CA SER A 31 2.38 -17.80 2.91
C SER A 31 3.07 -18.09 4.25
N TRP A 32 4.34 -17.75 4.36
CA TRP A 32 5.09 -17.87 5.61
C TRP A 32 4.51 -16.99 6.73
N SER A 33 4.18 -15.73 6.43
CA SER A 33 3.64 -14.80 7.42
C SER A 33 2.31 -15.30 8.00
N ARG A 34 1.42 -15.81 7.15
CA ARG A 34 0.16 -16.42 7.59
C ARG A 34 0.38 -17.65 8.47
N ALA A 35 1.29 -18.54 8.08
CA ALA A 35 1.61 -19.75 8.84
C ALA A 35 2.21 -19.44 10.22
N ASN A 36 2.83 -18.27 10.39
CA ASN A 36 3.46 -17.82 11.62
C ASN A 36 2.66 -16.74 12.38
N ASN A 37 1.42 -16.44 11.94
CA ASN A 37 0.57 -15.39 12.50
C ASN A 37 1.25 -14.01 12.53
N VAL A 38 2.06 -13.69 11.52
CA VAL A 38 2.67 -12.38 11.33
C VAL A 38 1.74 -11.53 10.45
N PRO A 39 1.11 -10.47 10.98
CA PRO A 39 0.24 -9.63 10.18
C PRO A 39 1.03 -8.87 9.09
N VAL A 40 0.46 -8.81 7.89
CA VAL A 40 1.00 -8.03 6.76
C VAL A 40 0.03 -6.89 6.46
N ILE A 41 0.55 -5.66 6.45
CA ILE A 41 -0.20 -4.45 6.12
C ILE A 41 0.44 -3.84 4.89
N VAL A 42 -0.35 -3.56 3.87
CA VAL A 42 0.10 -2.83 2.68
C VAL A 42 -0.16 -1.35 2.87
N LEU A 43 0.93 -0.58 2.91
CA LEU A 43 0.91 0.88 3.06
C LEU A 43 1.36 1.53 1.74
N SER A 44 0.45 2.18 1.03
CA SER A 44 0.70 2.61 -0.35
C SER A 44 0.05 3.96 -0.68
N SER A 45 0.70 4.75 -1.52
CA SER A 45 0.10 5.94 -2.14
C SER A 45 -0.79 5.60 -3.36
N GLY A 46 -0.93 4.32 -3.69
CA GLY A 46 -1.88 3.84 -4.70
C GLY A 46 -3.34 3.93 -4.21
N MET A 47 -4.23 3.19 -4.86
CA MET A 47 -5.66 3.16 -4.55
C MET A 47 -6.09 1.78 -4.09
N THR A 48 -6.78 1.70 -2.95
CA THR A 48 -7.25 0.46 -2.32
C THR A 48 -7.91 -0.52 -3.31
N PRO A 49 -8.85 -0.14 -4.19
CA PRO A 49 -9.47 -1.10 -5.08
C PRO A 49 -8.51 -1.70 -6.12
N ILE A 50 -7.53 -0.93 -6.58
CA ILE A 50 -6.48 -1.43 -7.49
C ILE A 50 -5.59 -2.42 -6.76
N ILE A 51 -5.08 -2.04 -5.59
CA ILE A 51 -4.17 -2.88 -4.79
C ILE A 51 -4.89 -4.18 -4.40
N ARG A 52 -6.13 -4.10 -3.93
CA ARG A 52 -6.96 -5.26 -3.60
C ARG A 52 -7.15 -6.19 -4.80
N GLY A 53 -7.53 -5.62 -5.96
CA GLY A 53 -7.72 -6.38 -7.19
C GLY A 53 -6.45 -7.11 -7.63
N LEU A 54 -5.30 -6.45 -7.58
CA LEU A 54 -4.01 -7.05 -7.90
C LEU A 54 -3.62 -8.16 -6.91
N LEU A 55 -3.74 -7.91 -5.61
CA LEU A 55 -3.38 -8.90 -4.59
C LEU A 55 -4.23 -10.16 -4.71
N VAL A 56 -5.55 -10.01 -4.87
CA VAL A 56 -6.45 -11.17 -5.05
C VAL A 56 -6.18 -11.90 -6.36
N HIS A 57 -5.90 -11.17 -7.45
CA HIS A 57 -5.56 -11.78 -8.74
C HIS A 57 -4.27 -12.59 -8.69
N LEU A 58 -3.26 -12.10 -7.97
CA LEU A 58 -1.90 -12.66 -7.98
C LEU A 58 -1.64 -13.67 -6.86
N LEU A 59 -2.34 -13.56 -5.73
CA LEU A 59 -2.15 -14.43 -4.55
C LEU A 59 -3.34 -15.34 -4.27
N GLY A 60 -4.53 -15.03 -4.81
CA GLY A 60 -5.75 -15.75 -4.51
C GLY A 60 -6.63 -15.04 -3.46
N PRO A 61 -7.80 -15.64 -3.14
CA PRO A 61 -8.83 -15.02 -2.30
C PRO A 61 -8.38 -14.75 -0.86
N GLU A 62 -7.40 -15.46 -0.35
CA GLU A 62 -6.82 -15.24 0.99
C GLU A 62 -6.13 -13.87 1.11
N ALA A 63 -5.78 -13.23 0.01
CA ALA A 63 -5.26 -11.86 0.02
C ALA A 63 -6.30 -10.81 0.44
N ASN A 64 -7.59 -11.19 0.55
CA ASN A 64 -8.60 -10.30 1.14
C ASN A 64 -8.35 -10.00 2.61
N ASP A 65 -7.62 -10.85 3.32
CA ASP A 65 -7.27 -10.65 4.73
C ASP A 65 -6.15 -9.62 4.94
N ILE A 66 -5.42 -9.25 3.87
CA ILE A 66 -4.37 -8.22 3.93
C ILE A 66 -5.03 -6.86 4.20
N GLU A 67 -4.63 -6.21 5.28
CA GLU A 67 -5.00 -4.83 5.54
C GLU A 67 -4.31 -3.90 4.53
N ILE A 68 -5.06 -2.95 3.96
CA ILE A 68 -4.54 -1.96 3.01
C ILE A 68 -4.84 -0.58 3.54
N ILE A 69 -3.80 0.22 3.74
CA ILE A 69 -3.88 1.64 4.08
C ILE A 69 -3.36 2.42 2.87
N SER A 70 -4.26 3.06 2.15
CA SER A 70 -3.93 3.77 0.91
C SER A 70 -5.00 4.80 0.55
N ASN A 71 -4.78 5.53 -0.52
CA ASN A 71 -5.82 6.33 -1.14
C ASN A 71 -6.99 5.44 -1.58
N ASP A 72 -8.10 6.05 -1.88
CA ASP A 72 -9.29 5.38 -2.42
C ASP A 72 -9.68 6.00 -3.78
N VAL A 73 -10.78 5.57 -4.33
CA VAL A 73 -11.37 6.11 -5.55
C VAL A 73 -12.82 6.52 -5.28
N GLU A 74 -13.22 7.62 -5.88
CA GLU A 74 -14.60 8.09 -5.82
C GLU A 74 -15.11 8.51 -7.20
N ASP A 75 -16.42 8.61 -7.33
CA ASP A 75 -17.08 9.12 -8.52
C ASP A 75 -16.76 10.62 -8.71
N ARG A 76 -16.50 11.05 -9.93
CA ARG A 76 -16.49 12.50 -10.25
C ARG A 76 -17.90 13.07 -10.22
N PRO A 77 -18.09 14.36 -9.90
CA PRO A 77 -19.39 15.00 -9.93
C PRO A 77 -20.13 14.79 -11.27
N GLY A 78 -21.34 14.21 -11.19
CA GLY A 78 -22.18 13.96 -12.34
C GLY A 78 -21.82 12.75 -13.21
N LYS A 79 -20.87 11.92 -12.78
CA LYS A 79 -20.46 10.69 -13.48
C LYS A 79 -20.33 9.54 -12.51
N LYS A 80 -20.20 8.32 -13.05
CA LYS A 80 -19.86 7.11 -12.32
C LYS A 80 -18.47 6.63 -12.70
N LYS A 81 -17.76 5.99 -11.77
CA LYS A 81 -16.40 5.47 -12.01
C LYS A 81 -16.33 4.39 -13.08
N GLU A 82 -17.46 3.80 -13.44
CA GLU A 82 -17.63 2.87 -14.57
C GLU A 82 -17.71 3.58 -15.93
N GLU A 83 -17.83 4.90 -15.94
CA GLU A 83 -17.92 5.71 -17.15
C GLU A 83 -16.57 6.31 -17.52
N GLU A 84 -16.41 6.67 -18.79
CA GLU A 84 -15.21 7.35 -19.28
C GLU A 84 -14.94 8.67 -18.54
N GLY A 85 -13.76 8.75 -17.89
CA GLY A 85 -13.36 9.89 -17.08
C GLY A 85 -14.24 10.13 -15.85
N GLY A 86 -14.93 9.10 -15.36
CA GLY A 86 -15.89 9.19 -14.26
C GLY A 86 -15.31 9.04 -12.86
N TRP A 87 -14.03 8.80 -12.71
CA TRP A 87 -13.40 8.59 -11.42
C TRP A 87 -12.30 9.61 -11.08
N GLN A 88 -12.05 9.78 -9.81
CA GLN A 88 -10.94 10.56 -9.28
C GLN A 88 -10.37 9.92 -8.01
N ILE A 89 -9.16 10.34 -7.62
CA ILE A 89 -8.54 9.87 -6.39
C ILE A 89 -9.24 10.53 -5.20
N LYS A 90 -9.61 9.71 -4.23
CA LYS A 90 -9.95 10.14 -2.88
C LYS A 90 -8.72 9.97 -2.01
N PHE A 91 -8.08 11.08 -1.66
CA PHE A 91 -6.86 11.05 -0.85
C PHE A 91 -7.12 10.53 0.56
N HIS A 92 -6.14 9.81 1.10
CA HIS A 92 -6.22 9.19 2.42
C HIS A 92 -6.19 10.22 3.54
N ASP A 93 -5.36 11.26 3.36
CA ASP A 93 -5.20 12.36 4.32
C ASP A 93 -4.97 13.69 3.60
N ASP A 94 -4.94 14.80 4.39
CA ASP A 94 -4.74 16.15 3.89
C ASP A 94 -3.26 16.56 3.79
N SER A 95 -2.32 15.60 3.86
CA SER A 95 -0.90 15.87 3.68
C SER A 95 -0.59 16.35 2.26
N HIS A 96 0.55 17.02 2.09
CA HIS A 96 0.96 17.54 0.78
C HIS A 96 0.95 16.48 -0.36
N PHE A 97 1.20 15.23 -0.02
CA PHE A 97 1.19 14.10 -0.96
C PHE A 97 -0.10 13.28 -0.92
N GLY A 98 -1.08 13.67 -0.07
CA GLY A 98 -2.37 12.99 0.09
C GLY A 98 -2.29 11.65 0.83
N HIS A 99 -1.09 11.25 1.27
CA HIS A 99 -0.88 10.08 2.09
C HIS A 99 0.50 10.12 2.77
N ASP A 100 0.53 10.55 4.03
CA ASP A 100 1.73 10.47 4.86
C ASP A 100 1.80 9.11 5.56
N LYS A 101 2.68 8.26 5.10
CA LYS A 101 2.86 6.91 5.62
C LYS A 101 3.22 6.88 7.11
N SER A 102 3.93 7.89 7.61
CA SER A 102 4.26 7.97 9.04
C SER A 102 3.02 8.13 9.90
N LEU A 103 2.05 8.92 9.45
CA LEU A 103 0.78 9.12 10.15
C LEU A 103 -0.04 7.82 10.22
N ALA A 104 0.05 6.99 9.18
CA ALA A 104 -0.64 5.70 9.14
C ALA A 104 0.00 4.66 10.08
N ILE A 105 1.31 4.75 10.35
CA ILE A 105 2.03 3.81 11.22
C ILE A 105 1.90 4.19 12.71
N ARG A 106 1.87 5.48 13.05
CA ARG A 106 1.83 5.95 14.44
C ARG A 106 0.76 5.32 15.32
N PRO A 107 -0.50 5.10 14.87
CA PRO A 107 -1.50 4.44 15.69
C PRO A 107 -1.09 3.02 16.14
N TYR A 108 -0.42 2.26 15.28
CA TYR A 108 0.09 0.93 15.63
C TYR A 108 1.25 1.03 16.63
N LYS A 109 2.20 1.93 16.39
CA LYS A 109 3.32 2.18 17.30
C LYS A 109 2.82 2.57 18.69
N ASN A 110 1.91 3.53 18.79
CA ASN A 110 1.34 3.99 20.06
C ASN A 110 0.62 2.85 20.79
N HIS A 111 -0.20 2.07 20.06
CA HIS A 111 -0.87 0.90 20.64
C HIS A 111 0.12 -0.13 21.22
N PHE A 112 1.27 -0.32 20.57
CA PHE A 112 2.29 -1.24 21.05
C PHE A 112 3.16 -0.63 22.16
N GLU A 113 3.31 0.68 22.21
CA GLU A 113 4.06 1.36 23.29
C GLU A 113 3.35 1.25 24.66
N GLU A 114 2.04 1.05 24.67
CA GLU A 114 1.26 0.82 25.88
C GLU A 114 1.44 -0.57 26.49
N ARG A 115 2.08 -1.50 25.75
CA ARG A 115 2.33 -2.87 26.20
C ARG A 115 3.62 -2.96 27.01
N GLU A 116 3.72 -3.99 27.85
CA GLU A 116 4.99 -4.32 28.51
C GLU A 116 6.08 -4.65 27.49
N ARG A 117 7.34 -4.29 27.79
CA ARG A 117 8.46 -4.38 26.83
C ARG A 117 8.65 -5.76 26.23
N GLU A 118 8.35 -6.82 27.00
CA GLU A 118 8.47 -8.22 26.56
C GLU A 118 7.35 -8.66 25.61
N GLU A 119 6.24 -7.90 25.57
CA GLU A 119 5.08 -8.17 24.72
C GLU A 119 5.01 -7.28 23.48
N LYS A 120 5.96 -6.34 23.32
CA LYS A 120 6.00 -5.46 22.15
C LYS A 120 6.41 -6.24 20.91
N PRO A 121 5.56 -6.25 19.86
CA PRO A 121 5.97 -6.82 18.59
C PRO A 121 7.04 -5.95 17.93
N THR A 122 7.96 -6.56 17.20
CA THR A 122 8.90 -5.86 16.32
C THR A 122 8.18 -5.42 15.05
N MET A 123 8.19 -4.12 14.77
CA MET A 123 7.62 -3.56 13.56
C MET A 123 8.66 -3.51 12.44
N LEU A 124 8.38 -4.19 11.35
CA LEU A 124 9.23 -4.24 10.16
C LEU A 124 8.61 -3.42 9.05
N TYR A 125 9.40 -2.62 8.35
CA TYR A 125 8.97 -1.88 7.17
C TYR A 125 9.81 -2.28 5.96
N ALA A 126 9.17 -2.56 4.84
CA ALA A 126 9.83 -2.81 3.57
C ALA A 126 9.37 -1.77 2.54
N GLY A 127 10.32 -1.08 1.89
CA GLY A 127 10.01 -0.02 0.94
C GLY A 127 11.10 0.13 -0.13
N ASP A 128 10.79 0.87 -1.19
CA ASP A 128 11.68 1.04 -2.34
C ASP A 128 11.88 2.51 -2.75
N GLY A 129 11.29 3.47 -2.03
CA GLY A 129 11.29 4.87 -2.41
C GLY A 129 11.67 5.85 -1.31
N VAL A 130 11.93 7.09 -1.73
CA VAL A 130 12.26 8.21 -0.81
C VAL A 130 11.08 8.52 0.12
N SER A 131 9.84 8.33 -0.34
CA SER A 131 8.64 8.50 0.48
C SER A 131 8.54 7.52 1.65
N ASP A 132 9.35 6.46 1.64
CA ASP A 132 9.36 5.44 2.69
C ASP A 132 10.27 5.81 3.88
N LEU A 133 11.10 6.87 3.74
CA LEU A 133 11.99 7.31 4.81
C LEU A 133 11.23 7.79 6.06
N SER A 134 10.10 8.49 5.86
CA SER A 134 9.26 8.93 6.99
C SER A 134 8.61 7.74 7.71
N ALA A 135 8.19 6.73 6.97
CA ALA A 135 7.63 5.49 7.51
C ALA A 135 8.68 4.69 8.28
N ALA A 136 9.91 4.63 7.77
CA ALA A 136 11.02 3.92 8.39
C ALA A 136 11.37 4.43 9.80
N GLN A 137 11.18 5.73 10.06
CA GLN A 137 11.43 6.34 11.37
C GLN A 137 10.42 5.91 12.44
N GLU A 138 9.28 5.39 12.03
CA GLU A 138 8.21 4.93 12.93
C GLU A 138 8.24 3.41 13.18
N THR A 139 9.24 2.69 12.62
CA THR A 139 9.37 1.24 12.73
C THR A 139 10.72 0.83 13.28
N ASP A 140 10.84 -0.42 13.77
CA ASP A 140 12.07 -0.90 14.40
C ASP A 140 13.14 -1.30 13.38
N LEU A 141 12.74 -1.85 12.23
CA LEU A 141 13.64 -2.30 11.17
C LEU A 141 13.13 -1.90 9.79
N LEU A 142 14.03 -1.38 8.95
CA LEU A 142 13.79 -1.04 7.56
C LEU A 142 14.49 -2.02 6.61
N PHE A 143 13.74 -2.54 5.66
CA PHE A 143 14.24 -3.25 4.50
C PHE A 143 14.07 -2.40 3.25
N ALA A 144 15.18 -1.85 2.73
CA ALA A 144 15.16 -1.06 1.50
C ALA A 144 15.51 -1.92 0.28
N LYS A 145 14.70 -1.85 -0.77
CA LYS A 145 14.95 -2.58 -2.01
C LYS A 145 16.17 -2.00 -2.71
N LYS A 146 17.20 -2.82 -2.93
CA LYS A 146 18.43 -2.42 -3.62
C LYS A 146 18.14 -2.05 -5.09
N GLY A 147 18.66 -0.92 -5.54
CA GLY A 147 18.63 -0.48 -6.93
C GLY A 147 17.43 0.41 -7.32
N MET A 148 16.56 0.74 -6.38
CA MET A 148 15.47 1.70 -6.57
C MET A 148 15.77 2.94 -5.71
N GLY A 149 16.50 3.89 -6.28
CA GLY A 149 16.88 5.13 -5.61
C GLY A 149 18.36 5.15 -5.21
N GLU A 150 19.22 5.41 -6.17
CA GLU A 150 20.53 5.95 -5.87
C GLU A 150 20.30 7.34 -5.27
N LEU A 151 20.35 7.44 -3.95
CA LEU A 151 20.62 8.69 -3.27
C LEU A 151 22.02 9.10 -3.74
N GLN A 152 22.10 9.99 -4.74
CA GLN A 152 23.35 10.68 -5.03
C GLN A 152 23.73 11.45 -3.76
N PRO A 153 24.94 11.26 -3.24
CA PRO A 153 25.40 12.06 -2.13
C PRO A 153 25.43 13.53 -2.56
N MET A 154 24.71 14.38 -1.82
CA MET A 154 24.85 15.83 -1.94
C MET A 154 26.23 16.26 -1.43
#